data_4c8267903c2fb9e56ff7026fe3c7e555
#
_entry.id   4c8267903c2fb9e56ff7026fe3c7e555
#
_cell.length_a   1.000
_cell.length_b   1.000
_cell.length_c   1.000
_cell.angle_alpha   90.00
_cell.angle_beta   90.00
_cell.angle_gamma   90.00
#
_symmetry.space_group_name_H-M   'P 1'
#
loop_
_entity.id
_entity.type
_entity.pdbx_description
1 polymer ?
#
loop_
_entity_poly.entity_id
_entity_poly.type
_entity_poly.pdbx_seq_one_letter_code
_entity_poly.pdbx_strand_id
1 'polypeptide(L)'
;MGVIKFKEDLERFGIYGRGITEVISTTISKRGINAAPIGLINKDLTYVEVFKERNQIGDLVQGKSKIFTCHTYENLFKDGNIGINVTYNPLFFVESAFNDLKEEDYFFLDDFPFLKDSHAIIKFEVDGITEEKHFCRFYLKFSWGKVLKREVIGINRGFNLLIELTILATRRRITNRYDELYPFYSPIIKNCGDERMIKALERLNKLADSSK
;
A
#
# COMPACT_ATOMS: atom_id res chain seq x y z
N MET A 1 -6.12 19.56 24.34
CA MET A 1 -5.64 18.51 23.44
C MET A 1 -4.22 18.86 23.08
N GLY A 2 -3.22 18.16 23.65
CA GLY A 2 -1.81 18.51 23.50
C GLY A 2 -1.30 18.20 22.09
N VAL A 3 -0.51 19.11 21.55
CA VAL A 3 0.22 18.94 20.30
C VAL A 3 1.21 17.78 20.47
N ILE A 4 1.00 16.72 19.72
CA ILE A 4 1.71 15.44 19.80
C ILE A 4 3.09 15.59 19.15
N LYS A 5 4.17 15.36 19.90
CA LYS A 5 5.55 15.36 19.40
C LYS A 5 5.86 14.07 18.63
N PHE A 6 6.16 14.20 17.41
CA PHE A 6 6.25 13.44 16.20
C PHE A 6 6.86 12.02 16.18
N LYS A 7 7.68 11.55 17.11
CA LYS A 7 8.36 10.25 16.99
C LYS A 7 7.79 9.12 17.85
N GLU A 8 7.30 9.44 19.02
CA GLU A 8 6.79 8.44 19.99
C GLU A 8 5.33 8.07 19.73
N ASP A 9 4.64 8.85 18.90
CA ASP A 9 3.20 8.72 18.72
C ASP A 9 2.76 7.79 17.58
N LEU A 10 3.63 7.49 16.61
CA LEU A 10 3.29 6.56 15.52
C LEU A 10 3.18 5.12 16.00
N GLU A 11 3.87 4.76 17.09
CA GLU A 11 3.79 3.43 17.70
C GLU A 11 2.38 3.08 18.20
N ARG A 12 1.63 4.07 18.67
CA ARG A 12 0.22 3.87 19.06
C ARG A 12 -0.69 3.45 17.90
N PHE A 13 -0.25 3.70 16.66
CA PHE A 13 -0.94 3.30 15.44
C PHE A 13 -0.37 2.01 14.83
N GLY A 14 0.58 1.33 15.52
CA GLY A 14 1.21 0.10 15.06
C GLY A 14 2.42 0.31 14.13
N ILE A 15 2.96 1.54 14.06
CA ILE A 15 4.14 1.87 13.25
C ILE A 15 5.33 1.99 14.17
N TYR A 16 6.06 0.89 14.34
CA TYR A 16 7.13 0.78 15.32
C TYR A 16 8.52 1.11 14.77
N GLY A 17 9.31 1.74 15.61
CA GLY A 17 10.76 1.90 15.45
C GLY A 17 11.18 2.63 14.18
N ARG A 18 12.46 2.39 13.80
CA ARG A 18 13.08 2.89 12.58
C ARG A 18 13.01 1.82 11.49
N GLY A 19 11.98 1.83 10.69
CA GLY A 19 11.80 0.77 9.69
C GLY A 19 10.83 1.12 8.59
N ILE A 20 10.39 0.09 7.89
CA ILE A 20 9.35 0.13 6.88
C ILE A 20 8.16 -0.63 7.42
N THR A 21 6.99 -0.01 7.42
CA THR A 21 5.73 -0.67 7.76
C THR A 21 4.89 -0.76 6.49
N GLU A 22 4.48 -1.96 6.12
CA GLU A 22 3.57 -2.17 5.01
C GLU A 22 2.16 -1.73 5.40
N VAL A 23 1.61 -0.81 4.62
CA VAL A 23 0.31 -0.18 4.84
C VAL A 23 -0.43 -0.01 3.52
N ILE A 24 -1.69 0.38 3.56
CA ILE A 24 -2.38 0.82 2.36
C ILE A 24 -2.57 2.33 2.43
N SER A 25 -2.05 3.03 1.44
CA SER A 25 -2.30 4.46 1.30
C SER A 25 -3.64 4.72 0.64
N THR A 26 -4.31 5.80 1.04
CA THR A 26 -5.45 6.37 0.30
C THR A 26 -5.12 7.79 -0.11
N THR A 27 -5.50 8.14 -1.32
CA THR A 27 -5.41 9.50 -1.88
C THR A 27 -6.70 9.81 -2.63
N ILE A 28 -7.01 11.07 -2.79
CA ILE A 28 -8.22 11.49 -3.52
C ILE A 28 -7.86 12.59 -4.51
N SER A 29 -8.50 12.59 -5.67
CA SER A 29 -8.38 13.63 -6.68
C SER A 29 -9.69 13.75 -7.46
N LYS A 30 -9.72 14.62 -8.47
CA LYS A 30 -10.85 14.74 -9.41
C LYS A 30 -11.18 13.43 -10.14
N ARG A 31 -10.25 12.48 -10.21
CA ARG A 31 -10.46 11.15 -10.83
C ARG A 31 -11.14 10.16 -9.89
N GLY A 32 -11.29 10.50 -8.61
CA GLY A 32 -11.83 9.64 -7.58
C GLY A 32 -10.81 9.25 -6.52
N ILE A 33 -11.17 8.26 -5.71
CA ILE A 33 -10.34 7.71 -4.64
C ILE A 33 -9.38 6.68 -5.24
N ASN A 34 -8.13 6.71 -4.78
CA ASN A 34 -7.15 5.69 -5.11
C ASN A 34 -6.60 5.09 -3.81
N ALA A 35 -6.49 3.76 -3.76
CA ALA A 35 -5.82 3.02 -2.71
C ALA A 35 -4.65 2.23 -3.30
N ALA A 36 -3.52 2.18 -2.59
CA ALA A 36 -2.36 1.42 -3.03
C ALA A 36 -1.53 0.92 -1.85
N PRO A 37 -1.02 -0.33 -1.89
CA PRO A 37 -0.05 -0.81 -0.92
C PRO A 37 1.23 0.00 -1.02
N ILE A 38 1.77 0.39 0.12
CA ILE A 38 2.98 1.20 0.18
C ILE A 38 3.76 0.92 1.46
N GLY A 39 5.09 0.97 1.38
CA GLY A 39 5.95 1.00 2.55
C GLY A 39 6.00 2.40 3.16
N LEU A 40 5.45 2.57 4.35
CA LEU A 40 5.67 3.78 5.15
C LEU A 40 7.01 3.68 5.84
N ILE A 41 7.93 4.55 5.49
CA ILE A 41 9.29 4.57 6.04
C ILE A 41 9.32 5.58 7.18
N ASN A 42 9.59 5.06 8.39
CA ASN A 42 9.75 5.87 9.60
C ASN A 42 11.19 5.73 10.08
N LYS A 43 12.01 6.74 9.80
CA LYS A 43 13.42 6.84 10.22
C LYS A 43 13.64 8.16 10.95
N ASP A 44 14.59 8.97 10.50
CA ASP A 44 14.77 10.33 11.01
C ASP A 44 13.63 11.26 10.56
N LEU A 45 13.12 11.00 9.37
CA LEU A 45 11.90 11.60 8.81
C LEU A 45 10.94 10.48 8.41
N THR A 46 9.65 10.79 8.42
CA THR A 46 8.60 9.92 7.89
C THR A 46 8.38 10.25 6.42
N TYR A 47 8.41 9.22 5.55
CA TYR A 47 8.21 9.42 4.13
C TYR A 47 7.69 8.15 3.45
N VAL A 48 7.22 8.33 2.22
CA VAL A 48 6.91 7.24 1.29
C VAL A 48 7.70 7.42 -0.01
N GLU A 49 8.04 6.30 -0.64
CA GLU A 49 8.66 6.27 -1.97
C GLU A 49 7.63 5.75 -2.98
N VAL A 50 7.30 6.58 -3.95
CA VAL A 50 6.28 6.27 -4.95
C VAL A 50 6.89 6.30 -6.34
N PHE A 51 6.74 5.20 -7.09
CA PHE A 51 7.20 5.13 -8.46
C PHE A 51 6.40 6.09 -9.35
N LYS A 52 7.11 6.81 -10.24
CA LYS A 52 6.50 7.79 -11.16
C LYS A 52 5.65 7.12 -12.22
N GLU A 53 6.04 5.92 -12.65
CA GLU A 53 5.43 5.21 -13.77
C GLU A 53 4.84 3.87 -13.31
N ARG A 54 3.65 3.58 -13.78
CA ARG A 54 3.10 2.23 -13.74
C ARG A 54 3.61 1.52 -15.00
N ASN A 55 4.60 0.64 -14.86
CA ASN A 55 5.15 -0.12 -15.98
C ASN A 55 4.10 -1.08 -16.57
N GLN A 56 3.38 -0.62 -17.58
CA GLN A 56 2.68 -1.51 -18.51
C GLN A 56 3.62 -1.82 -19.67
N ILE A 57 4.48 -2.83 -19.51
CA ILE A 57 5.47 -3.26 -20.52
C ILE A 57 4.80 -3.80 -21.81
N GLY A 58 3.48 -4.07 -21.79
CA GLY A 58 2.74 -4.52 -22.97
C GLY A 58 2.78 -3.55 -24.17
N ASP A 59 3.00 -2.26 -23.94
CA ASP A 59 3.00 -1.25 -25.00
C ASP A 59 4.38 -0.99 -25.64
N LEU A 60 5.45 -1.49 -25.06
CA LEU A 60 6.81 -1.37 -25.65
C LEU A 60 6.99 -2.20 -26.93
N VAL A 61 6.17 -3.24 -27.13
CA VAL A 61 6.24 -4.13 -28.32
C VAL A 61 5.59 -3.47 -29.54
N GLN A 62 4.75 -2.44 -29.37
CA GLN A 62 4.03 -1.77 -30.47
C GLN A 62 4.45 -0.33 -30.74
N GLY A 63 5.55 0.15 -30.15
CA GLY A 63 6.08 1.49 -30.45
C GLY A 63 5.21 2.67 -29.98
N LYS A 64 4.20 2.42 -29.13
CA LYS A 64 3.33 3.43 -28.51
C LYS A 64 3.51 3.40 -27.02
N SER A 65 4.52 4.06 -26.51
CA SER A 65 4.76 4.26 -25.09
C SER A 65 3.69 5.21 -24.51
N LYS A 66 2.54 4.68 -24.10
CA LYS A 66 1.68 5.37 -23.15
C LYS A 66 2.29 5.17 -21.75
N ILE A 67 3.02 6.15 -21.29
CA ILE A 67 3.49 6.21 -19.89
C ILE A 67 2.24 6.44 -19.02
N PHE A 68 1.83 5.41 -18.28
CA PHE A 68 0.76 5.56 -17.30
C PHE A 68 1.41 6.00 -15.98
N THR A 69 1.12 7.22 -15.59
CA THR A 69 1.54 7.75 -14.29
C THR A 69 0.83 6.99 -13.17
N CYS A 70 1.56 6.72 -12.08
CA CYS A 70 0.98 6.13 -10.88
C CYS A 70 0.00 7.14 -10.24
N HIS A 71 -1.25 6.74 -10.02
CA HIS A 71 -2.27 7.63 -9.45
C HIS A 71 -1.86 8.20 -8.09
N THR A 72 -1.26 7.39 -7.22
CA THR A 72 -0.72 7.85 -5.93
C THR A 72 0.31 8.96 -6.12
N TYR A 73 1.23 8.80 -7.09
CA TYR A 73 2.22 9.82 -7.41
C TYR A 73 1.56 11.13 -7.84
N GLU A 74 0.64 11.07 -8.83
CA GLU A 74 -0.05 12.27 -9.33
C GLU A 74 -0.84 12.98 -8.24
N ASN A 75 -1.55 12.22 -7.40
CA ASN A 75 -2.37 12.78 -6.35
C ASN A 75 -1.50 13.45 -5.27
N LEU A 76 -0.42 12.80 -4.83
CA LEU A 76 0.51 13.39 -3.85
C LEU A 76 1.20 14.64 -4.37
N PHE A 77 1.57 14.63 -5.65
CA PHE A 77 2.24 15.79 -6.27
C PHE A 77 1.31 17.01 -6.39
N LYS A 78 0.01 16.77 -6.65
CA LYS A 78 -0.98 17.84 -6.86
C LYS A 78 -1.65 18.31 -5.57
N ASP A 79 -2.09 17.36 -4.75
CA ASP A 79 -2.99 17.63 -3.63
C ASP A 79 -2.29 17.50 -2.27
N GLY A 80 -1.12 16.87 -2.24
CA GLY A 80 -0.25 16.83 -1.06
C GLY A 80 -0.84 16.13 0.18
N ASN A 81 -1.90 15.33 0.03
CA ASN A 81 -2.56 14.66 1.16
C ASN A 81 -2.54 13.15 0.99
N ILE A 82 -2.28 12.42 2.07
CA ILE A 82 -2.28 10.96 2.10
C ILE A 82 -2.91 10.44 3.39
N GLY A 83 -3.80 9.47 3.24
CA GLY A 83 -4.28 8.63 4.33
C GLY A 83 -3.47 7.35 4.41
N ILE A 84 -3.05 6.98 5.59
CA ILE A 84 -2.40 5.71 5.88
C ILE A 84 -3.38 4.82 6.63
N ASN A 85 -3.60 3.63 6.11
CA ASN A 85 -4.50 2.63 6.66
C ASN A 85 -3.69 1.43 7.15
N VAL A 86 -3.60 1.26 8.46
CA VAL A 86 -3.02 0.07 9.07
C VAL A 86 -4.09 -0.99 9.10
N THR A 87 -3.96 -2.00 8.26
CA THR A 87 -4.95 -3.07 8.11
C THR A 87 -4.27 -4.43 8.03
N TYR A 88 -4.98 -5.46 8.47
CA TYR A 88 -4.60 -6.87 8.35
C TYR A 88 -5.54 -7.62 7.40
N ASN A 89 -6.27 -6.90 6.55
CA ASN A 89 -7.10 -7.50 5.53
C ASN A 89 -6.24 -7.86 4.29
N PRO A 90 -5.96 -9.16 4.05
CA PRO A 90 -5.09 -9.57 2.97
C PRO A 90 -5.68 -9.28 1.58
N LEU A 91 -7.02 -9.25 1.45
CA LEU A 91 -7.68 -8.92 0.19
C LEU A 91 -7.46 -7.47 -0.21
N PHE A 92 -7.43 -6.54 0.74
CA PHE A 92 -7.14 -5.14 0.44
C PHE A 92 -5.73 -4.96 -0.10
N PHE A 93 -4.72 -5.67 0.44
CA PHE A 93 -3.36 -5.63 -0.11
C PHE A 93 -3.29 -6.17 -1.53
N VAL A 94 -3.98 -7.29 -1.80
CA VAL A 94 -3.97 -7.90 -3.14
C VAL A 94 -4.76 -7.04 -4.13
N GLU A 95 -6.00 -6.66 -3.81
CA GLU A 95 -6.83 -5.91 -4.75
C GLU A 95 -6.23 -4.53 -5.06
N SER A 96 -5.86 -3.75 -4.05
CA SER A 96 -5.35 -2.39 -4.26
C SER A 96 -3.98 -2.33 -4.96
N ALA A 97 -3.26 -3.46 -5.06
CA ALA A 97 -2.03 -3.55 -5.84
C ALA A 97 -2.28 -3.58 -7.37
N PHE A 98 -3.46 -4.01 -7.80
CA PHE A 98 -3.77 -4.23 -9.22
C PHE A 98 -4.98 -3.43 -9.71
N ASN A 99 -5.95 -3.18 -8.83
CA ASN A 99 -7.25 -2.60 -9.16
C ASN A 99 -7.59 -1.46 -8.20
N ASP A 100 -8.53 -0.62 -8.61
CA ASP A 100 -9.21 0.29 -7.69
C ASP A 100 -10.15 -0.52 -6.78
N LEU A 101 -10.20 -0.17 -5.50
CA LEU A 101 -11.15 -0.73 -4.55
C LEU A 101 -12.54 -0.12 -4.80
N LYS A 102 -13.58 -0.79 -4.32
CA LYS A 102 -14.96 -0.32 -4.49
C LYS A 102 -15.26 0.83 -3.52
N GLU A 103 -16.22 1.68 -3.88
CA GLU A 103 -16.66 2.79 -3.02
C GLU A 103 -17.12 2.29 -1.63
N GLU A 104 -17.74 1.11 -1.57
CA GLU A 104 -18.21 0.48 -0.33
C GLU A 104 -17.08 0.10 0.63
N ASP A 105 -15.83 0.00 0.16
CA ASP A 105 -14.67 -0.31 0.99
C ASP A 105 -14.15 0.90 1.77
N TYR A 106 -14.60 2.09 1.43
CA TYR A 106 -14.16 3.33 2.05
C TYR A 106 -15.19 3.89 3.03
N PHE A 107 -14.69 4.69 3.96
CA PHE A 107 -15.46 5.65 4.73
C PHE A 107 -14.73 6.99 4.75
N PHE A 108 -15.45 8.05 5.01
CA PHE A 108 -14.89 9.41 5.08
C PHE A 108 -14.79 9.87 6.53
N LEU A 109 -13.66 10.51 6.85
CA LEU A 109 -13.44 11.23 8.09
C LEU A 109 -12.73 12.55 7.76
N ASP A 110 -13.27 13.68 8.18
CA ASP A 110 -12.80 15.03 7.84
C ASP A 110 -12.60 15.20 6.31
N ASP A 111 -13.61 14.79 5.54
CA ASP A 111 -13.69 14.84 4.07
C ASP A 111 -12.56 14.06 3.35
N PHE A 112 -11.87 13.16 4.07
CA PHE A 112 -10.81 12.35 3.51
C PHE A 112 -11.14 10.84 3.57
N PRO A 113 -10.83 10.06 2.49
CA PRO A 113 -11.17 8.64 2.42
C PRO A 113 -10.20 7.76 3.19
N PHE A 114 -10.75 6.79 3.93
CA PHE A 114 -10.02 5.72 4.62
C PHE A 114 -10.71 4.37 4.40
N LEU A 115 -9.97 3.27 4.58
CA LEU A 115 -10.51 1.92 4.43
C LEU A 115 -11.30 1.49 5.68
N LYS A 116 -12.49 0.91 5.47
CA LYS A 116 -13.40 0.47 6.55
C LYS A 116 -12.79 -0.58 7.47
N ASP A 117 -11.97 -1.49 6.93
CA ASP A 117 -11.35 -2.57 7.73
C ASP A 117 -9.94 -2.21 8.19
N SER A 118 -9.74 -0.96 8.61
CA SER A 118 -8.50 -0.51 9.22
C SER A 118 -8.52 -0.66 10.74
N HIS A 119 -7.37 -0.96 11.33
CA HIS A 119 -7.14 -0.96 12.78
C HIS A 119 -6.74 0.42 13.28
N ALA A 120 -5.99 1.14 12.47
CA ALA A 120 -5.66 2.54 12.68
C ALA A 120 -5.61 3.28 11.36
N ILE A 121 -5.92 4.57 11.42
CA ILE A 121 -5.83 5.50 10.30
C ILE A 121 -5.02 6.72 10.70
N ILE A 122 -4.23 7.22 9.75
CA ILE A 122 -3.41 8.42 9.96
C ILE A 122 -3.51 9.28 8.71
N LYS A 123 -3.75 10.58 8.90
CA LYS A 123 -3.64 11.57 7.83
C LYS A 123 -2.29 12.27 7.92
N PHE A 124 -1.61 12.35 6.79
CA PHE A 124 -0.40 13.13 6.60
C PHE A 124 -0.59 14.16 5.48
N GLU A 125 0.22 15.20 5.55
CA GLU A 125 0.42 16.19 4.52
C GLU A 125 1.85 16.08 3.99
N VAL A 126 2.04 16.30 2.69
CA VAL A 126 3.37 16.35 2.08
C VAL A 126 4.05 17.65 2.51
N ASP A 127 5.21 17.52 3.16
CA ASP A 127 6.02 18.62 3.67
C ASP A 127 7.28 18.89 2.80
N GLY A 128 7.60 17.94 1.91
CA GLY A 128 8.72 18.06 0.99
C GLY A 128 8.76 16.92 -0.02
N ILE A 129 9.42 17.16 -1.13
CA ILE A 129 9.55 16.19 -2.23
C ILE A 129 11.02 16.14 -2.68
N THR A 130 11.54 14.91 -2.82
CA THR A 130 12.81 14.67 -3.51
C THR A 130 12.56 13.76 -4.70
N GLU A 131 12.93 14.26 -5.88
CA GLU A 131 12.77 13.49 -7.11
C GLU A 131 14.03 12.66 -7.42
N GLU A 132 13.82 11.36 -7.59
CA GLU A 132 14.79 10.43 -8.11
C GLU A 132 14.44 10.03 -9.55
N LYS A 133 15.33 9.29 -10.22
CA LYS A 133 15.12 8.91 -11.62
C LYS A 133 13.81 8.14 -11.85
N HIS A 134 13.48 7.19 -10.97
CA HIS A 134 12.35 6.27 -11.15
C HIS A 134 11.24 6.43 -10.12
N PHE A 135 11.49 7.10 -9.02
CA PHE A 135 10.53 7.33 -7.93
C PHE A 135 10.66 8.74 -7.38
N CYS A 136 9.64 9.16 -6.63
CA CYS A 136 9.69 10.35 -5.78
C CYS A 136 9.58 9.93 -4.34
N ARG A 137 10.35 10.60 -3.49
CA ARG A 137 10.21 10.54 -2.05
C ARG A 137 9.38 11.72 -1.59
N PHE A 138 8.25 11.40 -0.96
CA PHE A 138 7.36 12.39 -0.35
C PHE A 138 7.56 12.36 1.16
N TYR A 139 8.13 13.42 1.71
CA TYR A 139 8.26 13.60 3.15
C TYR A 139 6.90 13.98 3.73
N LEU A 140 6.56 13.37 4.86
CA LEU A 140 5.23 13.42 5.42
C LEU A 140 5.24 14.10 6.79
N LYS A 141 4.38 15.11 6.93
CA LYS A 141 4.05 15.76 8.17
C LYS A 141 2.77 15.19 8.72
N PHE A 142 2.80 14.71 9.96
CA PHE A 142 1.61 14.20 10.64
C PHE A 142 0.55 15.30 10.80
N SER A 143 -0.66 15.03 10.40
CA SER A 143 -1.82 15.89 10.60
C SER A 143 -2.64 15.40 11.80
N TRP A 144 -3.20 14.20 11.70
CA TRP A 144 -3.90 13.52 12.78
C TRP A 144 -3.97 12.00 12.55
N GLY A 145 -4.35 11.25 13.60
CA GLY A 145 -4.56 9.81 13.49
C GLY A 145 -5.56 9.30 14.52
N LYS A 146 -6.18 8.15 14.22
CA LYS A 146 -7.17 7.51 15.07
C LYS A 146 -6.98 6.00 15.09
N VAL A 147 -6.94 5.41 16.28
CA VAL A 147 -7.04 3.96 16.48
C VAL A 147 -8.52 3.58 16.42
N LEU A 148 -8.87 2.68 15.52
CA LEU A 148 -10.25 2.24 15.27
C LEU A 148 -10.54 0.92 16.00
N LYS A 149 -9.56 0.00 16.04
CA LYS A 149 -9.67 -1.31 16.70
C LYS A 149 -8.51 -1.50 17.67
N ARG A 150 -8.78 -2.01 18.84
CA ARG A 150 -7.77 -2.28 19.89
C ARG A 150 -7.50 -3.78 20.03
N GLU A 151 -7.54 -4.49 18.94
CA GLU A 151 -7.25 -5.92 18.87
C GLU A 151 -5.73 -6.15 18.94
N VAL A 152 -5.33 -7.16 19.71
CA VAL A 152 -3.95 -7.64 19.70
C VAL A 152 -3.82 -8.65 18.58
N ILE A 153 -2.94 -8.38 17.62
CA ILE A 153 -2.73 -9.23 16.46
C ILE A 153 -1.33 -9.84 16.55
N GLY A 154 -1.29 -11.17 16.50
CA GLY A 154 -0.03 -11.91 16.44
C GLY A 154 0.63 -11.82 15.06
N ILE A 155 1.95 -12.03 15.03
CA ILE A 155 2.69 -12.11 13.77
C ILE A 155 2.26 -13.37 13.03
N ASN A 156 1.74 -13.20 11.80
CA ASN A 156 1.38 -14.31 10.94
C ASN A 156 2.36 -14.40 9.75
N ARG A 157 3.14 -15.49 9.72
CA ARG A 157 4.12 -15.72 8.67
C ARG A 157 3.48 -15.83 7.28
N GLY A 158 2.31 -16.45 7.19
CA GLY A 158 1.58 -16.57 5.92
C GLY A 158 1.15 -15.21 5.38
N PHE A 159 0.70 -14.30 6.25
CA PHE A 159 0.34 -12.94 5.86
C PHE A 159 1.55 -12.17 5.30
N ASN A 160 2.70 -12.24 5.96
CA ASN A 160 3.91 -11.58 5.49
C ASN A 160 4.38 -12.13 4.12
N LEU A 161 4.29 -13.45 3.92
CA LEU A 161 4.63 -14.07 2.64
C LEU A 161 3.61 -13.72 1.54
N LEU A 162 2.35 -13.52 1.88
CA LEU A 162 1.34 -13.06 0.91
C LEU A 162 1.61 -11.62 0.46
N ILE A 163 2.00 -10.74 1.36
CA ILE A 163 2.44 -9.38 1.01
C ILE A 163 3.65 -9.45 0.07
N GLU A 164 4.66 -10.24 0.41
CA GLU A 164 5.85 -10.41 -0.44
C GLU A 164 5.47 -10.92 -1.84
N LEU A 165 4.63 -11.96 -1.93
CA LEU A 165 4.13 -12.45 -3.24
C LEU A 165 3.36 -11.37 -3.99
N THR A 166 2.60 -10.52 -3.31
CA THR A 166 1.86 -9.42 -3.95
C THR A 166 2.83 -8.41 -4.56
N ILE A 167 3.89 -8.03 -3.84
CA ILE A 167 4.94 -7.17 -4.36
C ILE A 167 5.63 -7.79 -5.58
N LEU A 168 5.97 -9.07 -5.50
CA LEU A 168 6.61 -9.79 -6.62
C LEU A 168 5.69 -9.89 -7.83
N ALA A 169 4.40 -10.12 -7.62
CA ALA A 169 3.41 -10.22 -8.69
C ALA A 169 3.27 -8.90 -9.46
N THR A 170 3.30 -7.74 -8.80
CA THR A 170 3.30 -6.43 -9.49
C THR A 170 4.54 -6.21 -10.37
N ARG A 171 5.62 -6.97 -10.11
CA ARG A 171 6.90 -6.90 -10.84
C ARG A 171 7.13 -8.10 -11.77
N ARG A 172 6.13 -8.95 -11.97
CA ARG A 172 6.26 -10.22 -12.73
C ARG A 172 6.75 -10.01 -14.17
N ARG A 173 6.45 -8.84 -14.77
CA ARG A 173 6.94 -8.48 -16.11
C ARG A 173 8.43 -8.09 -16.15
N ILE A 174 9.01 -7.77 -14.98
CA ILE A 174 10.40 -7.32 -14.87
C ILE A 174 11.29 -8.46 -14.36
N THR A 175 10.74 -9.38 -13.57
CA THR A 175 11.48 -10.47 -12.92
C THR A 175 10.63 -11.72 -12.79
N ASN A 176 11.24 -12.89 -12.92
CA ASN A 176 10.60 -14.20 -12.77
C ASN A 176 10.41 -14.62 -11.31
N ARG A 177 10.78 -13.78 -10.34
CA ARG A 177 10.79 -14.15 -8.91
C ARG A 177 9.43 -14.58 -8.37
N TYR A 178 8.33 -14.02 -8.90
CA TYR A 178 6.99 -14.49 -8.52
C TYR A 178 6.81 -15.96 -8.86
N ASP A 179 7.10 -16.35 -10.10
CA ASP A 179 6.95 -17.72 -10.60
C ASP A 179 7.91 -18.70 -9.88
N GLU A 180 9.10 -18.25 -9.52
CA GLU A 180 10.08 -19.01 -8.77
C GLU A 180 9.66 -19.24 -7.31
N LEU A 181 9.13 -18.24 -6.63
CA LEU A 181 8.87 -18.29 -5.19
C LEU A 181 7.43 -18.73 -4.85
N TYR A 182 6.47 -18.57 -5.75
CA TYR A 182 5.08 -18.97 -5.55
C TYR A 182 4.93 -20.44 -5.11
N PRO A 183 5.62 -21.43 -5.74
CA PRO A 183 5.53 -22.83 -5.32
C PRO A 183 5.99 -23.08 -3.88
N PHE A 184 6.93 -22.28 -3.38
CA PHE A 184 7.46 -22.41 -2.02
C PHE A 184 6.60 -21.67 -0.99
N TYR A 185 6.08 -20.49 -1.32
CA TYR A 185 5.34 -19.65 -0.37
C TYR A 185 3.87 -20.04 -0.27
N SER A 186 3.24 -20.45 -1.39
CA SER A 186 1.81 -20.76 -1.40
C SER A 186 1.41 -21.89 -0.43
N PRO A 187 2.17 -22.98 -0.23
CA PRO A 187 1.84 -23.97 0.79
C PRO A 187 1.93 -23.41 2.22
N ILE A 188 2.92 -22.54 2.48
CA ILE A 188 3.09 -21.93 3.80
C ILE A 188 1.92 -20.98 4.10
N ILE A 189 1.52 -20.18 3.11
CA ILE A 189 0.38 -19.27 3.24
C ILE A 189 -0.90 -20.06 3.52
N LYS A 190 -1.14 -21.14 2.81
CA LYS A 190 -2.29 -22.03 3.04
C LYS A 190 -2.30 -22.67 4.42
N ASN A 191 -1.14 -23.08 4.93
CA ASN A 191 -1.03 -23.71 6.25
C ASN A 191 -1.13 -22.71 7.41
N CYS A 192 -0.70 -21.46 7.22
CA CYS A 192 -0.72 -20.43 8.25
C CYS A 192 -1.96 -19.54 8.18
N GLY A 193 -2.69 -19.57 7.06
CA GLY A 193 -3.75 -18.65 6.73
C GLY A 193 -5.14 -19.11 7.18
N ASP A 194 -6.00 -18.13 7.40
CA ASP A 194 -7.44 -18.30 7.49
C ASP A 194 -8.08 -18.31 6.08
N GLU A 195 -9.40 -18.44 6.02
CA GLU A 195 -10.14 -18.44 4.75
C GLU A 195 -9.92 -17.14 3.93
N ARG A 196 -9.73 -16.00 4.59
CA ARG A 196 -9.50 -14.71 3.91
C ARG A 196 -8.15 -14.70 3.22
N MET A 197 -7.11 -15.23 3.86
CA MET A 197 -5.78 -15.35 3.25
C MET A 197 -5.76 -16.33 2.09
N ILE A 198 -6.48 -17.44 2.20
CA ILE A 198 -6.61 -18.43 1.10
C ILE A 198 -7.29 -17.77 -0.11
N LYS A 199 -8.40 -17.08 0.11
CA LYS A 199 -9.10 -16.30 -0.94
C LYS A 199 -8.20 -15.23 -1.57
N ALA A 200 -7.41 -14.52 -0.75
CA ALA A 200 -6.49 -13.51 -1.23
C ALA A 200 -5.36 -14.11 -2.08
N LEU A 201 -4.81 -15.26 -1.69
CA LEU A 201 -3.81 -15.98 -2.48
C LEU A 201 -4.36 -16.45 -3.83
N GLU A 202 -5.58 -16.99 -3.86
CA GLU A 202 -6.25 -17.38 -5.10
C GLU A 202 -6.52 -16.18 -6.01
N ARG A 203 -6.94 -15.07 -5.42
CA ARG A 203 -7.16 -13.81 -6.14
C ARG A 203 -5.87 -13.26 -6.72
N LEU A 204 -4.80 -13.24 -5.91
CA LEU A 204 -3.47 -12.83 -6.34
C LEU A 204 -3.00 -13.62 -7.57
N ASN A 205 -3.15 -14.94 -7.55
CA ASN A 205 -2.72 -15.77 -8.67
C ASN A 205 -3.48 -15.42 -9.96
N LYS A 206 -4.80 -15.21 -9.88
CA LYS A 206 -5.63 -14.79 -11.04
C LYS A 206 -5.18 -13.44 -11.58
N LEU A 207 -4.92 -12.45 -10.70
CA LEU A 207 -4.49 -11.11 -11.10
C LEU A 207 -3.08 -11.12 -11.71
N ALA A 208 -2.17 -11.89 -11.12
CA ALA A 208 -0.82 -12.06 -11.65
C ALA A 208 -0.80 -12.71 -13.04
N ASP A 209 -1.70 -13.66 -13.32
CA ASP A 209 -1.83 -14.29 -14.65
C ASP A 209 -2.42 -13.32 -15.69
N SER A 210 -3.36 -12.48 -15.29
CA SER A 210 -3.95 -11.45 -16.18
C SER A 210 -2.97 -10.32 -16.50
N SER A 211 -1.87 -10.22 -15.75
CA SER A 211 -0.85 -9.18 -15.91
C SER A 211 0.33 -9.62 -16.77
N LYS A 212 0.33 -10.86 -17.29
CA LYS A 212 1.30 -11.35 -18.28
C LYS A 212 1.03 -10.71 -19.65
#